data_f038a4b9303db7923e0c240281b5cea1
#
_entry.id   f038a4b9303db7923e0c240281b5cea1
#
_cell.length_a   1.000
_cell.length_b   1.000
_cell.length_c   1.000
_cell.angle_alpha   90.00
_cell.angle_beta   90.00
_cell.angle_gamma   90.00
#
_symmetry.space_group_name_H-M   'P 1'
#
loop_
_entity.id
_entity.type
_entity.pdbx_description
1 polymer ?
#
loop_
_entity_poly.entity_id
_entity_poly.type
_entity_poly.pdbx_seq_one_letter_code
_entity_poly.pdbx_strand_id
1 'polypeptide(L)'
;MLVKNEKKFCDAHFHYADCLEKQAYDDNVNIYACSCAHSIDEWNIQKSMKNSNPNSVCSFGLHPQSGEYIDIEKNLSFLEKLLINGEVKVLGETGFDYFTEDFKNQSDKQEKMFIKQLELAEKYKVPVVIHCRKANEKLFEYSGELKKLPSVLFHSFMGTSSEALSLLSKNINGYFSFGKQMMNNNKKVISCVKELPLDKLLCETDAPYQFLKGETKTKNSQIKEIYSAFISLRNEDESIIFDQLFENFNAMFCIT
;
A
#
# COMPACT_ATOMS: atom_id res chain seq x y z
N MET A 1 -5.63 -27.60 -25.94
CA MET A 1 -6.51 -26.71 -25.17
C MET A 1 -5.58 -25.75 -24.41
N LEU A 2 -5.51 -24.49 -24.80
CA LEU A 2 -4.83 -23.46 -24.01
C LEU A 2 -5.68 -23.29 -22.74
N VAL A 3 -5.12 -23.69 -21.59
CA VAL A 3 -5.70 -23.35 -20.28
C VAL A 3 -5.72 -21.81 -20.24
N LYS A 4 -6.91 -21.21 -20.31
CA LYS A 4 -7.04 -19.78 -20.03
C LYS A 4 -6.56 -19.60 -18.59
N ASN A 5 -5.39 -18.98 -18.42
CA ASN A 5 -4.94 -18.57 -17.10
C ASN A 5 -6.05 -17.71 -16.48
N GLU A 6 -6.50 -18.10 -15.32
CA GLU A 6 -7.50 -17.34 -14.56
C GLU A 6 -6.90 -15.98 -14.20
N LYS A 7 -7.62 -14.90 -14.52
CA LYS A 7 -7.15 -13.54 -14.20
C LYS A 7 -7.04 -13.37 -12.68
N LYS A 8 -5.84 -13.13 -12.19
CA LYS A 8 -5.56 -12.89 -10.78
C LYS A 8 -5.57 -11.40 -10.51
N PHE A 9 -6.54 -10.94 -9.75
CA PHE A 9 -6.60 -9.56 -9.29
C PHE A 9 -5.81 -9.41 -7.99
N CYS A 10 -4.97 -8.37 -7.92
CA CYS A 10 -4.19 -8.01 -6.73
C CYS A 10 -4.58 -6.62 -6.26
N ASP A 11 -4.90 -6.49 -4.99
CA ASP A 11 -5.14 -5.22 -4.30
C ASP A 11 -3.99 -4.96 -3.34
N ALA A 12 -3.08 -4.06 -3.73
CA ALA A 12 -1.85 -3.83 -2.97
C ALA A 12 -2.06 -3.09 -1.65
N HIS A 13 -3.22 -2.43 -1.47
CA HIS A 13 -3.50 -1.69 -0.26
C HIS A 13 -4.99 -1.44 -0.05
N PHE A 14 -5.50 -1.85 1.11
CA PHE A 14 -6.84 -1.52 1.59
C PHE A 14 -6.94 -1.70 3.12
N HIS A 15 -8.06 -1.29 3.74
CA HIS A 15 -8.29 -1.33 5.18
C HIS A 15 -9.46 -2.24 5.52
N TYR A 16 -9.18 -3.51 5.86
CA TYR A 16 -10.21 -4.52 6.10
C TYR A 16 -11.16 -4.15 7.24
N ALA A 17 -10.62 -3.69 8.39
CA ALA A 17 -11.43 -3.32 9.54
C ALA A 17 -12.40 -2.18 9.20
N ASP A 18 -11.93 -1.13 8.53
CA ASP A 18 -12.74 -0.01 8.09
C ASP A 18 -13.75 -0.40 7.01
N CYS A 19 -13.38 -1.35 6.14
CA CYS A 19 -14.30 -1.89 5.16
C CYS A 19 -15.47 -2.64 5.80
N LEU A 20 -15.24 -3.38 6.88
CA LEU A 20 -16.32 -4.03 7.64
C LEU A 20 -17.21 -2.99 8.30
N GLU A 21 -16.64 -2.01 9.01
CA GLU A 21 -17.39 -0.94 9.66
C GLU A 21 -18.26 -0.17 8.67
N LYS A 22 -17.69 0.20 7.51
CA LYS A 22 -18.38 0.97 6.47
C LYS A 22 -19.17 0.10 5.47
N GLN A 23 -19.29 -1.20 5.70
CA GLN A 23 -19.97 -2.14 4.79
C GLN A 23 -19.44 -2.03 3.35
N ALA A 24 -18.14 -1.99 3.20
CA ALA A 24 -17.41 -1.86 1.93
C ALA A 24 -16.68 -3.15 1.53
N TYR A 25 -16.74 -4.20 2.33
CA TYR A 25 -16.14 -5.49 2.05
C TYR A 25 -17.13 -6.43 1.38
N ASP A 26 -16.69 -7.09 0.32
CA ASP A 26 -17.43 -8.11 -0.40
C ASP A 26 -16.65 -9.43 -0.33
N ASP A 27 -17.17 -10.40 0.41
CA ASP A 27 -16.56 -11.72 0.63
C ASP A 27 -16.55 -12.59 -0.63
N ASN A 28 -17.35 -12.25 -1.65
CA ASN A 28 -17.44 -13.05 -2.89
C ASN A 28 -16.33 -12.69 -3.89
N VAL A 29 -15.45 -11.78 -3.55
CA VAL A 29 -14.35 -11.35 -4.44
C VAL A 29 -13.08 -12.13 -4.08
N ASN A 30 -12.69 -13.05 -4.94
CA ASN A 30 -11.43 -13.78 -4.81
C ASN A 30 -10.29 -12.91 -5.37
N ILE A 31 -9.48 -12.33 -4.49
CA ILE A 31 -8.36 -11.44 -4.82
C ILE A 31 -7.15 -11.74 -3.93
N TYR A 32 -5.96 -11.47 -4.44
CA TYR A 32 -4.75 -11.33 -3.63
C TYR A 32 -4.76 -9.92 -3.06
N ALA A 33 -4.60 -9.77 -1.74
CA ALA A 33 -4.79 -8.45 -1.15
C ALA A 33 -3.86 -8.21 0.03
N CYS A 34 -3.38 -6.98 0.19
CA CYS A 34 -2.69 -6.53 1.41
C CYS A 34 -3.61 -5.59 2.19
N SER A 35 -4.01 -6.04 3.38
CA SER A 35 -4.77 -5.20 4.32
C SER A 35 -3.83 -4.56 5.33
N CYS A 36 -4.05 -3.27 5.62
CA CYS A 36 -3.30 -2.52 6.62
C CYS A 36 -4.14 -2.25 7.87
N ALA A 37 -3.54 -2.45 9.05
CA ALA A 37 -4.09 -2.09 10.34
C ALA A 37 -3.18 -1.07 11.04
N HIS A 38 -3.77 -0.09 11.72
CA HIS A 38 -3.08 1.02 12.36
C HIS A 38 -3.22 1.01 13.88
N SER A 39 -4.05 0.12 14.40
CA SER A 39 -4.27 -0.08 15.83
C SER A 39 -4.35 -1.56 16.19
N ILE A 40 -4.17 -1.87 17.48
CA ILE A 40 -4.28 -3.24 17.99
C ILE A 40 -5.69 -3.80 17.73
N ASP A 41 -6.71 -2.97 17.82
CA ASP A 41 -8.10 -3.40 17.60
C ASP A 41 -8.32 -3.74 16.12
N GLU A 42 -7.87 -2.92 15.20
CA GLU A 42 -7.92 -3.21 13.76
C GLU A 42 -7.12 -4.47 13.41
N TRP A 43 -5.93 -4.68 14.02
CA TRP A 43 -5.17 -5.90 13.84
C TRP A 43 -5.95 -7.14 14.27
N ASN A 44 -6.63 -7.08 15.41
CA ASN A 44 -7.44 -8.18 15.89
C ASN A 44 -8.61 -8.51 14.97
N ILE A 45 -9.20 -7.50 14.33
CA ILE A 45 -10.24 -7.67 13.32
C ILE A 45 -9.65 -8.27 12.04
N GLN A 46 -8.56 -7.69 11.51
CA GLN A 46 -8.03 -8.10 10.21
C GLN A 46 -7.45 -9.52 10.20
N LYS A 47 -7.01 -10.06 11.34
CA LYS A 47 -6.60 -11.48 11.44
C LYS A 47 -7.67 -12.45 10.94
N SER A 48 -8.95 -12.09 11.13
CA SER A 48 -10.07 -12.92 10.67
C SER A 48 -10.20 -12.97 9.14
N MET A 49 -9.66 -11.99 8.42
CA MET A 49 -9.72 -11.93 6.96
C MET A 49 -9.09 -13.17 6.30
N LYS A 50 -8.04 -13.76 6.89
CA LYS A 50 -7.41 -14.96 6.35
C LYS A 50 -8.33 -16.18 6.30
N ASN A 51 -9.41 -16.18 7.08
CA ASN A 51 -10.40 -17.26 7.08
C ASN A 51 -11.30 -17.18 5.83
N SER A 52 -11.64 -15.97 5.38
CA SER A 52 -12.44 -15.74 4.16
C SER A 52 -11.58 -15.55 2.91
N ASN A 53 -10.38 -14.99 3.07
CA ASN A 53 -9.44 -14.78 1.97
C ASN A 53 -8.02 -15.28 2.33
N PRO A 54 -7.68 -16.55 2.06
CA PRO A 54 -6.36 -17.11 2.35
C PRO A 54 -5.22 -16.48 1.54
N ASN A 55 -5.54 -15.80 0.43
CA ASN A 55 -4.57 -15.08 -0.41
C ASN A 55 -4.26 -13.67 0.14
N SER A 56 -4.72 -13.35 1.35
CA SER A 56 -4.48 -12.05 1.97
C SER A 56 -3.15 -11.99 2.72
N VAL A 57 -2.54 -10.82 2.66
CA VAL A 57 -1.42 -10.39 3.50
C VAL A 57 -1.95 -9.37 4.50
N CYS A 58 -1.52 -9.49 5.77
CA CYS A 58 -1.83 -8.52 6.81
C CYS A 58 -0.57 -7.73 7.15
N SER A 59 -0.65 -6.41 7.06
CA SER A 59 0.36 -5.49 7.56
C SER A 59 -0.10 -4.79 8.82
N PHE A 60 0.84 -4.30 9.61
CA PHE A 60 0.60 -3.47 10.77
C PHE A 60 1.63 -2.37 10.84
N GLY A 61 1.16 -1.14 11.09
CA GLY A 61 2.03 0.02 11.24
C GLY A 61 1.32 1.18 11.92
N LEU A 62 2.10 2.15 12.40
CA LEU A 62 1.59 3.38 12.98
C LEU A 62 1.46 4.41 11.87
N HIS A 63 0.22 4.66 11.45
CA HIS A 63 -0.10 5.62 10.42
C HIS A 63 0.25 7.06 10.86
N PRO A 64 0.74 7.94 9.98
CA PRO A 64 1.14 9.30 10.36
C PRO A 64 0.03 10.14 11.00
N GLN A 65 -1.23 9.88 10.65
CA GLN A 65 -2.38 10.59 11.23
C GLN A 65 -2.81 10.06 12.60
N SER A 66 -2.39 8.86 13.01
CA SER A 66 -2.90 8.22 14.23
C SER A 66 -2.18 8.66 15.51
N GLY A 67 -1.08 9.37 15.39
CA GLY A 67 -0.21 9.70 16.54
C GLY A 67 -0.85 10.49 17.69
N GLU A 68 -2.01 11.12 17.51
CA GLU A 68 -2.76 11.78 18.60
C GLU A 68 -3.69 10.85 19.35
N TYR A 69 -4.09 9.72 18.72
CA TYR A 69 -5.17 8.86 19.18
C TYR A 69 -4.67 7.53 19.71
N ILE A 70 -3.39 7.22 19.55
CA ILE A 70 -2.79 5.95 19.98
C ILE A 70 -1.63 6.17 20.94
N ASP A 71 -1.43 5.22 21.85
CA ASP A 71 -0.21 5.09 22.62
C ASP A 71 0.91 4.53 21.71
N ILE A 72 1.82 5.41 21.29
CA ILE A 72 2.89 5.10 20.33
C ILE A 72 3.79 3.99 20.85
N GLU A 73 4.27 4.07 22.09
CA GLU A 73 5.20 3.09 22.65
C GLU A 73 4.54 1.71 22.81
N LYS A 74 3.28 1.67 23.22
CA LYS A 74 2.49 0.44 23.28
C LYS A 74 2.33 -0.20 21.91
N ASN A 75 2.01 0.59 20.89
CA ASN A 75 1.80 0.07 19.53
C ASN A 75 3.12 -0.35 18.86
N LEU A 76 4.23 0.37 19.08
CA LEU A 76 5.56 -0.05 18.63
C LEU A 76 5.99 -1.37 19.29
N SER A 77 5.77 -1.50 20.61
CA SER A 77 6.06 -2.75 21.31
C SER A 77 5.19 -3.90 20.82
N PHE A 78 3.94 -3.63 20.46
CA PHE A 78 3.05 -4.62 19.87
C PHE A 78 3.51 -5.02 18.47
N LEU A 79 3.85 -4.07 17.60
CA LEU A 79 4.43 -4.31 16.28
C LEU A 79 5.68 -5.20 16.38
N GLU A 80 6.60 -4.87 17.28
CA GLU A 80 7.82 -5.67 17.44
C GLU A 80 7.51 -7.11 17.89
N LYS A 81 6.53 -7.32 18.77
CA LYS A 81 6.07 -8.68 19.13
C LYS A 81 5.51 -9.45 17.94
N LEU A 82 4.71 -8.79 17.09
CA LEU A 82 4.19 -9.41 15.87
C LEU A 82 5.30 -9.83 14.92
N LEU A 83 6.34 -8.99 14.77
CA LEU A 83 7.52 -9.28 13.94
C LEU A 83 8.34 -10.45 14.50
N ILE A 84 8.59 -10.48 15.82
CA ILE A 84 9.30 -11.58 16.51
C ILE A 84 8.58 -12.91 16.29
N ASN A 85 7.25 -12.91 16.40
CA ASN A 85 6.44 -14.11 16.25
C ASN A 85 6.21 -14.52 14.78
N GLY A 86 6.62 -13.70 13.80
CA GLY A 86 6.32 -13.92 12.38
C GLY A 86 4.84 -13.82 12.02
N GLU A 87 4.04 -13.17 12.89
CA GLU A 87 2.61 -12.97 12.66
C GLU A 87 2.37 -11.88 11.61
N VAL A 88 3.21 -10.82 11.59
CA VAL A 88 3.26 -9.79 10.56
C VAL A 88 4.51 -9.96 9.73
N LYS A 89 4.35 -9.93 8.40
CA LYS A 89 5.45 -10.06 7.43
C LYS A 89 5.65 -8.79 6.58
N VAL A 90 4.81 -7.80 6.77
CA VAL A 90 4.82 -6.51 6.09
C VAL A 90 4.58 -5.43 7.14
N LEU A 91 5.46 -4.46 7.21
CA LEU A 91 5.29 -3.33 8.11
C LEU A 91 4.58 -2.19 7.36
N GLY A 92 3.64 -1.59 8.00
CA GLY A 92 2.92 -0.44 7.46
C GLY A 92 1.41 -0.56 7.66
N GLU A 93 0.78 0.50 7.43
CA GLU A 93 1.14 1.71 6.73
C GLU A 93 1.88 2.68 7.68
N THR A 94 2.96 3.28 7.21
CA THR A 94 3.75 4.29 7.93
C THR A 94 4.22 5.38 6.99
N GLY A 95 4.63 6.55 7.48
CA GLY A 95 5.14 7.61 6.62
C GLY A 95 4.76 9.00 7.07
N PHE A 96 4.38 9.86 6.10
CA PHE A 96 4.15 11.29 6.31
C PHE A 96 2.85 11.77 5.68
N ASP A 97 2.08 12.57 6.41
CA ASP A 97 0.92 13.29 5.88
C ASP A 97 0.99 14.77 6.25
N TYR A 98 1.17 15.62 5.22
CA TYR A 98 1.21 17.08 5.34
C TYR A 98 0.03 17.72 4.61
N PHE A 99 -1.08 16.97 4.47
CA PHE A 99 -2.24 17.46 3.71
C PHE A 99 -2.94 18.63 4.37
N THR A 100 -3.08 18.61 5.69
CA THR A 100 -3.62 19.72 6.49
C THR A 100 -2.52 20.35 7.33
N GLU A 101 -2.72 21.61 7.76
CA GLU A 101 -1.78 22.27 8.67
C GLU A 101 -1.67 21.52 10.01
N ASP A 102 -2.77 20.95 10.52
CA ASP A 102 -2.78 20.18 11.76
C ASP A 102 -1.89 18.93 11.65
N PHE A 103 -1.97 18.21 10.55
CA PHE A 103 -1.07 17.07 10.30
C PHE A 103 0.38 17.51 10.13
N LYS A 104 0.63 18.60 9.41
CA LYS A 104 1.96 19.14 9.19
C LYS A 104 2.61 19.62 10.48
N ASN A 105 1.83 20.20 11.40
CA ASN A 105 2.32 20.62 12.73
C ASN A 105 2.77 19.45 13.61
N GLN A 106 2.43 18.20 13.22
CA GLN A 106 2.89 16.99 13.89
C GLN A 106 4.07 16.32 13.18
N SER A 107 4.75 17.03 12.26
CA SER A 107 5.88 16.50 11.47
C SER A 107 6.93 15.78 12.31
N ASP A 108 7.37 16.37 13.42
CA ASP A 108 8.38 15.77 14.31
C ASP A 108 7.91 14.43 14.92
N LYS A 109 6.61 14.33 15.21
CA LYS A 109 6.01 13.11 15.76
C LYS A 109 5.89 12.02 14.70
N GLN A 110 5.43 12.40 13.49
CA GLN A 110 5.38 11.52 12.35
C GLN A 110 6.78 10.97 12.03
N GLU A 111 7.79 11.84 12.03
CA GLU A 111 9.17 11.48 11.75
C GLU A 111 9.74 10.50 12.78
N LYS A 112 9.52 10.74 14.07
CA LYS A 112 9.93 9.81 15.13
C LYS A 112 9.29 8.43 14.99
N MET A 113 7.98 8.38 14.68
CA MET A 113 7.27 7.14 14.43
C MET A 113 7.81 6.42 13.19
N PHE A 114 8.08 7.17 12.12
CA PHE A 114 8.60 6.64 10.87
C PHE A 114 9.99 6.00 11.05
N ILE A 115 10.93 6.73 11.68
CA ILE A 115 12.29 6.24 11.93
C ILE A 115 12.25 4.93 12.73
N LYS A 116 11.50 4.88 13.83
CA LYS A 116 11.41 3.67 14.65
C LYS A 116 10.83 2.46 13.88
N GLN A 117 9.88 2.72 13.01
CA GLN A 117 9.30 1.67 12.17
C GLN A 117 10.27 1.21 11.08
N LEU A 118 11.06 2.11 10.47
CA LEU A 118 12.12 1.72 9.53
C LEU A 118 13.21 0.89 10.20
N GLU A 119 13.63 1.25 11.44
CA GLU A 119 14.57 0.48 12.24
C GLU A 119 14.08 -0.97 12.47
N LEU A 120 12.79 -1.13 12.81
CA LEU A 120 12.16 -2.45 12.96
C LEU A 120 12.12 -3.20 11.62
N ALA A 121 11.74 -2.54 10.53
CA ALA A 121 11.69 -3.17 9.22
C ALA A 121 13.06 -3.65 8.74
N GLU A 122 14.12 -2.85 8.94
CA GLU A 122 15.51 -3.23 8.63
C GLU A 122 15.96 -4.41 9.52
N LYS A 123 15.70 -4.35 10.82
CA LYS A 123 16.06 -5.38 11.80
C LYS A 123 15.44 -6.74 11.48
N TYR A 124 14.16 -6.76 11.13
CA TYR A 124 13.41 -8.00 10.86
C TYR A 124 13.33 -8.36 9.38
N LYS A 125 13.94 -7.54 8.51
CA LYS A 125 14.00 -7.74 7.04
C LYS A 125 12.62 -7.94 6.42
N VAL A 126 11.69 -7.06 6.76
CA VAL A 126 10.33 -7.06 6.23
C VAL A 126 10.10 -5.90 5.27
N PRO A 127 9.27 -6.08 4.22
CA PRO A 127 8.85 -5.00 3.33
C PRO A 127 8.02 -3.95 4.06
N VAL A 128 7.98 -2.73 3.51
CA VAL A 128 7.27 -1.59 4.10
C VAL A 128 6.26 -1.00 3.12
N VAL A 129 5.06 -0.69 3.63
CA VAL A 129 4.03 0.11 2.93
C VAL A 129 4.11 1.56 3.44
N ILE A 130 4.33 2.50 2.54
CA ILE A 130 4.54 3.90 2.86
C ILE A 130 3.37 4.76 2.42
N HIS A 131 2.80 5.49 3.38
CA HIS A 131 1.93 6.64 3.16
C HIS A 131 2.77 7.90 2.93
N CYS A 132 2.51 8.62 1.85
CA CYS A 132 3.17 9.91 1.64
C CYS A 132 2.23 10.89 0.96
N ARG A 133 1.74 11.88 1.72
CA ARG A 133 0.80 12.86 1.22
C ARG A 133 1.33 14.27 1.43
N LYS A 134 1.62 14.99 0.31
CA LYS A 134 2.24 16.33 0.30
C LYS A 134 3.57 16.43 1.08
N ALA A 135 4.32 15.35 1.14
CA ALA A 135 5.60 15.23 1.84
C ALA A 135 6.65 14.45 1.03
N ASN A 136 6.60 14.52 -0.31
CA ASN A 136 7.46 13.71 -1.18
C ASN A 136 8.96 13.93 -0.92
N GLU A 137 9.36 15.12 -0.46
CA GLU A 137 10.74 15.44 -0.08
C GLU A 137 11.27 14.48 1.00
N LYS A 138 10.41 14.02 1.92
CA LYS A 138 10.77 13.05 2.95
C LYS A 138 11.19 11.69 2.38
N LEU A 139 10.60 11.26 1.27
CA LEU A 139 11.00 10.01 0.61
C LEU A 139 12.45 10.08 0.10
N PHE A 140 12.88 11.24 -0.35
CA PHE A 140 14.26 11.47 -0.78
C PHE A 140 15.22 11.62 0.39
N GLU A 141 14.79 12.28 1.46
CA GLU A 141 15.54 12.44 2.70
C GLU A 141 15.89 11.07 3.30
N TYR A 142 14.91 10.16 3.38
CA TYR A 142 15.09 8.81 3.93
C TYR A 142 15.48 7.73 2.89
N SER A 143 15.89 8.14 1.70
CA SER A 143 16.26 7.18 0.64
C SER A 143 17.42 6.24 1.04
N GLY A 144 18.27 6.69 1.96
CA GLY A 144 19.38 5.91 2.52
C GLY A 144 18.91 4.72 3.36
N GLU A 145 17.82 4.89 4.12
CA GLU A 145 17.18 3.87 4.93
C GLU A 145 16.31 2.96 4.05
N LEU A 146 15.50 3.54 3.17
CA LEU A 146 14.58 2.82 2.29
C LEU A 146 15.29 1.80 1.40
N LYS A 147 16.49 2.11 0.89
CA LYS A 147 17.27 1.18 0.03
C LYS A 147 17.77 -0.07 0.76
N LYS A 148 17.76 -0.10 2.10
CA LYS A 148 18.18 -1.26 2.90
C LYS A 148 17.06 -2.27 3.10
N LEU A 149 15.81 -1.88 2.82
CA LEU A 149 14.63 -2.71 3.01
C LEU A 149 14.48 -3.73 1.86
N PRO A 150 13.89 -4.91 2.11
CA PRO A 150 13.65 -5.91 1.08
C PRO A 150 12.85 -5.35 -0.10
N SER A 151 11.78 -4.61 0.18
CA SER A 151 10.95 -3.90 -0.79
C SER A 151 10.16 -2.78 -0.11
N VAL A 152 9.74 -1.79 -0.89
CA VAL A 152 8.97 -0.62 -0.42
C VAL A 152 7.81 -0.38 -1.37
N LEU A 153 6.59 -0.38 -0.84
CA LEU A 153 5.41 0.08 -1.56
C LEU A 153 5.16 1.56 -1.24
N PHE A 154 5.28 2.40 -2.23
CA PHE A 154 4.77 3.77 -2.18
C PHE A 154 3.29 3.72 -2.58
N HIS A 155 2.42 3.51 -1.56
CA HIS A 155 1.00 3.36 -1.84
C HIS A 155 0.38 4.69 -2.23
N SER A 156 -0.64 4.65 -3.09
CA SER A 156 -1.36 5.84 -3.54
C SER A 156 -0.43 6.98 -4.01
N PHE A 157 0.61 6.62 -4.77
CA PHE A 157 1.67 7.56 -5.11
C PHE A 157 1.17 8.76 -5.90
N MET A 158 1.39 9.97 -5.36
CA MET A 158 0.91 11.24 -5.91
C MET A 158 2.03 12.14 -6.47
N GLY A 159 3.24 11.64 -6.54
CA GLY A 159 4.37 12.30 -7.18
C GLY A 159 4.31 12.25 -8.70
N THR A 160 5.35 12.77 -9.33
CA THR A 160 5.57 12.71 -10.79
C THR A 160 6.31 11.42 -11.18
N SER A 161 6.23 11.02 -12.45
CA SER A 161 7.02 9.91 -13.00
C SER A 161 8.52 10.12 -12.81
N SER A 162 8.99 11.36 -12.95
CA SER A 162 10.40 11.71 -12.71
C SER A 162 10.81 11.51 -11.24
N GLU A 163 9.96 11.85 -10.28
CA GLU A 163 10.21 11.58 -8.85
C GLU A 163 10.27 10.09 -8.58
N ALA A 164 9.33 9.30 -9.13
CA ALA A 164 9.33 7.85 -8.98
C ALA A 164 10.60 7.21 -9.58
N LEU A 165 10.98 7.57 -10.80
CA LEU A 165 12.22 7.10 -11.43
C LEU A 165 13.47 7.52 -10.64
N SER A 166 13.47 8.72 -10.05
CA SER A 166 14.54 9.18 -9.19
C SER A 166 14.66 8.36 -7.90
N LEU A 167 13.55 7.95 -7.28
CA LEU A 167 13.57 7.04 -6.13
C LEU A 167 14.14 5.67 -6.51
N LEU A 168 13.73 5.10 -7.64
CA LEU A 168 14.28 3.83 -8.15
C LEU A 168 15.79 3.93 -8.44
N SER A 169 16.26 5.07 -8.99
CA SER A 169 17.68 5.30 -9.28
C SER A 169 18.58 5.33 -8.03
N LYS A 170 17.99 5.48 -6.84
CA LYS A 170 18.68 5.40 -5.54
C LYS A 170 18.87 3.96 -5.03
N ASN A 171 18.57 2.96 -5.87
CA ASN A 171 18.62 1.53 -5.53
C ASN A 171 17.60 1.11 -4.45
N ILE A 172 16.49 1.82 -4.36
CA ILE A 172 15.33 1.39 -3.58
C ILE A 172 14.60 0.32 -4.39
N ASN A 173 14.35 -0.86 -3.81
CA ASN A 173 13.46 -1.85 -4.42
C ASN A 173 12.00 -1.39 -4.23
N GLY A 174 11.64 -0.33 -4.96
CA GLY A 174 10.38 0.36 -4.85
C GLY A 174 9.32 -0.17 -5.80
N TYR A 175 8.07 -0.16 -5.33
CA TYR A 175 6.85 -0.39 -6.10
C TYR A 175 5.91 0.78 -5.89
N PHE A 176 5.08 1.09 -6.87
CA PHE A 176 4.13 2.21 -6.82
C PHE A 176 2.74 1.68 -7.11
N SER A 177 1.79 1.93 -6.21
CA SER A 177 0.41 1.53 -6.43
C SER A 177 -0.48 2.71 -6.78
N PHE A 178 -1.48 2.42 -7.60
CA PHE A 178 -2.42 3.39 -8.12
C PHE A 178 -3.85 2.84 -8.06
N GLY A 179 -4.76 3.70 -7.61
CA GLY A 179 -6.17 3.39 -7.45
C GLY A 179 -7.07 4.30 -8.29
N LYS A 180 -8.21 4.67 -7.73
CA LYS A 180 -9.24 5.49 -8.37
C LYS A 180 -8.77 6.89 -8.82
N GLN A 181 -7.60 7.36 -8.38
CA GLN A 181 -7.02 8.62 -8.87
C GLN A 181 -6.79 8.60 -10.39
N MET A 182 -6.55 7.42 -11.00
CA MET A 182 -6.48 7.27 -12.45
C MET A 182 -7.79 7.66 -13.14
N MET A 183 -8.92 7.34 -12.49
CA MET A 183 -10.28 7.58 -13.00
C MET A 183 -10.73 9.03 -12.80
N ASN A 184 -10.07 9.77 -11.89
CA ASN A 184 -10.31 11.20 -11.65
C ASN A 184 -9.52 12.13 -12.58
N ASN A 185 -8.97 11.62 -13.68
CA ASN A 185 -8.13 12.38 -14.62
C ASN A 185 -6.91 13.07 -13.96
N ASN A 186 -6.36 12.46 -12.90
CA ASN A 186 -5.14 12.96 -12.28
C ASN A 186 -3.95 12.78 -13.23
N LYS A 187 -3.49 13.87 -13.84
CA LYS A 187 -2.44 13.84 -14.86
C LYS A 187 -1.12 13.26 -14.38
N LYS A 188 -0.74 13.48 -13.10
CA LYS A 188 0.50 12.92 -12.53
C LYS A 188 0.39 11.40 -12.41
N VAL A 189 -0.72 10.90 -11.86
CA VAL A 189 -0.97 9.47 -11.72
C VAL A 189 -1.03 8.78 -13.09
N ILE A 190 -1.76 9.38 -14.06
CA ILE A 190 -1.83 8.86 -15.43
C ILE A 190 -0.45 8.81 -16.09
N SER A 191 0.39 9.84 -15.91
CA SER A 191 1.76 9.86 -16.40
C SER A 191 2.61 8.76 -15.75
N CYS A 192 2.53 8.58 -14.44
CA CYS A 192 3.21 7.49 -13.74
C CYS A 192 2.82 6.12 -14.30
N VAL A 193 1.51 5.85 -14.43
CA VAL A 193 1.02 4.56 -14.95
C VAL A 193 1.51 4.32 -16.38
N LYS A 194 1.61 5.35 -17.22
CA LYS A 194 2.07 5.23 -18.61
C LYS A 194 3.58 5.07 -18.76
N GLU A 195 4.36 5.74 -17.93
CA GLU A 195 5.79 5.96 -18.14
C GLU A 195 6.69 5.06 -17.28
N LEU A 196 6.20 4.63 -16.10
CA LEU A 196 7.00 3.79 -15.23
C LEU A 196 7.09 2.34 -15.77
N PRO A 197 8.19 1.64 -15.50
CA PRO A 197 8.34 0.22 -15.82
C PRO A 197 7.20 -0.61 -15.22
N LEU A 198 6.59 -1.47 -16.02
CA LEU A 198 5.44 -2.29 -15.59
C LEU A 198 5.79 -3.18 -14.39
N ASP A 199 7.04 -3.65 -14.28
CA ASP A 199 7.55 -4.46 -13.18
C ASP A 199 7.71 -3.69 -11.85
N LYS A 200 7.33 -2.41 -11.81
CA LYS A 200 7.34 -1.55 -10.61
C LYS A 200 5.94 -1.03 -10.23
N LEU A 201 4.91 -1.49 -10.91
CA LEU A 201 3.55 -0.99 -10.74
C LEU A 201 2.64 -2.00 -10.05
N LEU A 202 1.69 -1.49 -9.28
CA LEU A 202 0.62 -2.25 -8.64
C LEU A 202 -0.70 -1.49 -8.73
N CYS A 203 -1.81 -2.21 -8.61
CA CYS A 203 -3.14 -1.64 -8.43
C CYS A 203 -3.56 -1.74 -6.96
N GLU A 204 -4.36 -0.78 -6.50
CA GLU A 204 -4.95 -0.79 -5.16
C GLU A 204 -6.35 -0.18 -5.17
N THR A 205 -7.15 -0.54 -4.18
CA THR A 205 -8.43 0.14 -3.94
C THR A 205 -8.33 1.27 -2.95
N ASP A 206 -7.46 1.15 -1.97
CA ASP A 206 -7.44 1.95 -0.73
C ASP A 206 -8.83 1.97 -0.05
N ALA A 207 -9.57 0.88 -0.23
CA ALA A 207 -10.93 0.77 0.31
C ALA A 207 -10.90 0.81 1.84
N PRO A 208 -11.86 1.53 2.45
CA PRO A 208 -13.05 2.17 1.90
C PRO A 208 -12.84 3.62 1.41
N TYR A 209 -11.60 4.08 1.33
CA TYR A 209 -11.20 5.44 0.96
C TYR A 209 -11.09 5.64 -0.56
N GLN A 210 -10.61 6.81 -1.00
CA GLN A 210 -10.37 7.16 -2.42
C GLN A 210 -11.59 6.98 -3.34
N PHE A 211 -12.77 7.35 -2.88
CA PHE A 211 -13.98 7.27 -3.69
C PHE A 211 -14.09 8.40 -4.73
N LEU A 212 -14.81 8.14 -5.82
CA LEU A 212 -15.06 9.10 -6.88
C LEU A 212 -16.20 10.05 -6.52
N LYS A 213 -16.31 11.16 -7.27
CA LYS A 213 -17.42 12.11 -7.08
C LYS A 213 -18.77 11.41 -7.24
N GLY A 214 -19.62 11.49 -6.23
CA GLY A 214 -20.92 10.83 -6.17
C GLY A 214 -20.92 9.47 -5.48
N GLU A 215 -19.78 8.90 -5.17
CA GLU A 215 -19.65 7.73 -4.29
C GLU A 215 -19.49 8.19 -2.83
N THR A 216 -19.83 7.31 -1.90
CA THR A 216 -19.66 7.54 -0.45
C THR A 216 -18.51 6.72 0.13
N LYS A 217 -18.09 5.66 -0.59
CA LYS A 217 -17.02 4.74 -0.20
C LYS A 217 -16.51 3.96 -1.41
N THR A 218 -15.30 3.46 -1.32
CA THR A 218 -14.75 2.47 -2.26
C THR A 218 -14.94 1.08 -1.67
N LYS A 219 -15.30 0.09 -2.51
CA LYS A 219 -15.38 -1.33 -2.14
C LYS A 219 -14.15 -2.08 -2.62
N ASN A 220 -13.74 -3.13 -1.89
CA ASN A 220 -12.67 -4.03 -2.34
C ASN A 220 -12.96 -4.67 -3.71
N SER A 221 -14.24 -4.93 -4.04
CA SER A 221 -14.65 -5.46 -5.34
C SER A 221 -14.35 -4.54 -6.53
N GLN A 222 -14.19 -3.24 -6.29
CA GLN A 222 -13.87 -2.25 -7.34
C GLN A 222 -12.43 -2.31 -7.84
N ILE A 223 -11.60 -3.20 -7.30
CA ILE A 223 -10.29 -3.51 -7.89
C ILE A 223 -10.40 -3.89 -9.37
N LYS A 224 -11.48 -4.53 -9.79
CA LYS A 224 -11.73 -4.90 -11.19
C LYS A 224 -11.88 -3.68 -12.11
N GLU A 225 -12.55 -2.64 -11.63
CA GLU A 225 -12.70 -1.37 -12.34
C GLU A 225 -11.36 -0.64 -12.44
N ILE A 226 -10.55 -0.68 -11.37
CA ILE A 226 -9.21 -0.11 -11.32
C ILE A 226 -8.29 -0.80 -12.32
N TYR A 227 -8.30 -2.14 -12.39
CA TYR A 227 -7.55 -2.88 -13.42
C TYR A 227 -7.99 -2.48 -14.84
N SER A 228 -9.29 -2.34 -15.10
CA SER A 228 -9.78 -1.89 -16.39
C SER A 228 -9.27 -0.50 -16.76
N ALA A 229 -9.25 0.43 -15.80
CA ALA A 229 -8.68 1.77 -15.99
C ALA A 229 -7.16 1.71 -16.24
N PHE A 230 -6.43 0.91 -15.45
CA PHE A 230 -4.98 0.71 -15.60
C PHE A 230 -4.63 0.16 -16.99
N ILE A 231 -5.29 -0.92 -17.42
CA ILE A 231 -5.09 -1.55 -18.74
C ILE A 231 -5.34 -0.55 -19.87
N SER A 232 -6.37 0.30 -19.77
CA SER A 232 -6.68 1.31 -20.78
C SER A 232 -5.59 2.38 -20.96
N LEU A 233 -4.71 2.54 -19.99
CA LEU A 233 -3.60 3.49 -20.00
C LEU A 233 -2.29 2.89 -20.52
N ARG A 234 -2.20 1.56 -20.62
CA ARG A 234 -1.00 0.83 -21.03
C ARG A 234 -1.08 0.37 -22.50
N ASN A 235 0.07 0.02 -23.05
CA ASN A 235 0.19 -0.46 -24.43
C ASN A 235 0.46 -1.97 -24.50
N GLU A 236 0.76 -2.60 -23.36
CA GLU A 236 1.01 -4.03 -23.26
C GLU A 236 -0.29 -4.82 -23.36
N ASP A 237 -0.21 -6.07 -23.79
CA ASP A 237 -1.34 -6.99 -23.80
C ASP A 237 -1.91 -7.20 -22.41
N GLU A 238 -3.22 -7.31 -22.30
CA GLU A 238 -3.93 -7.47 -21.02
C GLU A 238 -3.37 -8.64 -20.20
N SER A 239 -3.06 -9.77 -20.84
CA SER A 239 -2.51 -10.97 -20.17
C SER A 239 -1.14 -10.66 -19.55
N ILE A 240 -0.28 -9.93 -20.25
CA ILE A 240 1.04 -9.52 -19.76
C ILE A 240 0.88 -8.61 -18.54
N ILE A 241 -0.08 -7.69 -18.57
CA ILE A 241 -0.34 -6.78 -17.44
C ILE A 241 -0.80 -7.60 -16.21
N PHE A 242 -1.76 -8.52 -16.36
CA PHE A 242 -2.22 -9.35 -15.24
C PHE A 242 -1.10 -10.19 -14.63
N ASP A 243 -0.31 -10.86 -15.47
CA ASP A 243 0.79 -11.69 -15.01
C ASP A 243 1.85 -10.84 -14.28
N GLN A 244 2.24 -9.70 -14.87
CA GLN A 244 3.25 -8.83 -14.25
C GLN A 244 2.78 -8.20 -12.93
N LEU A 245 1.54 -7.72 -12.85
CA LEU A 245 1.00 -7.17 -11.60
C LEU A 245 0.92 -8.23 -10.50
N PHE A 246 0.64 -9.48 -10.85
CA PHE A 246 0.68 -10.59 -9.89
C PHE A 246 2.11 -10.92 -9.43
N GLU A 247 3.08 -10.93 -10.36
CA GLU A 247 4.50 -11.11 -10.02
C GLU A 247 4.99 -9.97 -9.11
N ASN A 248 4.64 -8.74 -9.44
CA ASN A 248 4.98 -7.56 -8.62
C ASN A 248 4.39 -7.66 -7.20
N PHE A 249 3.14 -8.11 -7.08
CA PHE A 249 2.50 -8.30 -5.78
C PHE A 249 3.27 -9.33 -4.94
N ASN A 250 3.60 -10.48 -5.52
CA ASN A 250 4.37 -11.50 -4.82
C ASN A 250 5.77 -11.00 -4.45
N ALA A 251 6.45 -10.29 -5.35
CA ALA A 251 7.78 -9.75 -5.10
C ALA A 251 7.76 -8.64 -4.03
N MET A 252 6.76 -7.74 -4.08
CA MET A 252 6.61 -6.67 -3.09
C MET A 252 6.37 -7.22 -1.69
N PHE A 253 5.49 -8.21 -1.56
CA PHE A 253 5.10 -8.75 -0.25
C PHE A 253 5.88 -10.01 0.16
N CYS A 254 6.93 -10.38 -0.59
CA CYS A 254 7.79 -11.55 -0.34
C CYS A 254 6.97 -12.84 -0.16
N ILE A 255 5.95 -13.04 -1.00
CA ILE A 255 5.12 -14.25 -1.01
C ILE A 255 5.81 -15.27 -1.92
N THR A 256 6.27 -16.37 -1.33
CA THR A 256 6.89 -17.51 -2.04
C THR A 256 5.90 -18.64 -2.21
#